data_ab55c963feaef860951708f90b851b30
#
_entry.id   ab55c963feaef860951708f90b851b30
#
_cell.length_a   1.000
_cell.length_b   1.000
_cell.length_c   1.000
_cell.angle_alpha   90.00
_cell.angle_beta   90.00
_cell.angle_gamma   90.00
#
_symmetry.space_group_name_H-M   'P 1'
#
loop_
_entity.id
_entity.type
_entity.pdbx_description
1 polymer ?
#
loop_
_entity_poly.entity_id
_entity_poly.type
_entity_poly.pdbx_seq_one_letter_code
_entity_poly.pdbx_strand_id
1 'polypeptide(L)'
;MPKQVFAELINKEQLKPDIFKFSVKAPEIIEGAKPGNFIEIRITDQVEPFLRRPISIYNMDKNTGVLEFIFQVKGKGTKLLTRKEVGDKIDIIGPLGSGTFKYDKFNNIAIIGGGIGVFPLYELAKCAKNDGKNVNTYLGFRSKDFVVLEKEFEDVSSNLTLTTDDGSYKIKGFAINLLEEDLSKKNIEAIFACGPLPMLKAVQKLALEKDIPCQLSLEEKMACGLWVCLGCAVKTAKSPKDAPEYWHVCKGGPVFNAKDVEI
;
A
#
# COMPACT_ATOMS: atom_id res chain seq x y z
N MET A 1 3.69 -19.79 -0.92
CA MET A 1 4.94 -19.58 -0.17
C MET A 1 5.75 -18.50 -0.87
N PRO A 2 6.49 -17.63 -0.15
CA PRO A 2 7.39 -16.66 -0.77
C PRO A 2 8.43 -17.35 -1.65
N LYS A 3 8.73 -16.77 -2.80
CA LYS A 3 9.76 -17.24 -3.75
C LYS A 3 10.82 -16.16 -3.90
N GLN A 4 12.08 -16.55 -4.11
CA GLN A 4 13.11 -15.61 -4.55
C GLN A 4 13.25 -15.75 -6.07
N VAL A 5 13.19 -14.63 -6.77
CA VAL A 5 13.32 -14.56 -8.23
C VAL A 5 14.27 -13.44 -8.65
N PHE A 6 14.95 -13.64 -9.77
CA PHE A 6 15.75 -12.61 -10.45
C PHE A 6 14.93 -12.08 -11.63
N ALA A 7 14.01 -11.17 -11.33
CA ALA A 7 13.05 -10.64 -12.29
C ALA A 7 13.70 -9.63 -13.22
N GLU A 8 13.42 -9.72 -14.51
CA GLU A 8 13.89 -8.75 -15.49
C GLU A 8 13.14 -7.44 -15.41
N LEU A 9 13.83 -6.31 -15.28
CA LEU A 9 13.26 -4.98 -15.38
C LEU A 9 12.91 -4.70 -16.85
N ILE A 10 11.62 -4.66 -17.15
CA ILE A 10 11.12 -4.48 -18.53
C ILE A 10 10.65 -3.04 -18.81
N ASN A 11 10.35 -2.27 -17.75
CA ASN A 11 10.05 -0.85 -17.89
C ASN A 11 10.45 -0.08 -16.62
N LYS A 12 10.90 1.16 -16.83
CA LYS A 12 11.29 2.11 -15.78
C LYS A 12 10.72 3.47 -16.13
N GLU A 13 9.89 4.00 -15.26
CA GLU A 13 9.24 5.27 -15.43
C GLU A 13 9.48 6.17 -14.21
N GLN A 14 9.84 7.43 -14.44
CA GLN A 14 9.94 8.44 -13.39
C GLN A 14 8.63 9.23 -13.35
N LEU A 15 7.80 8.98 -12.32
CA LEU A 15 6.50 9.64 -12.16
C LEU A 15 6.64 11.06 -11.59
N LYS A 16 7.61 11.26 -10.70
CA LYS A 16 7.99 12.53 -10.07
C LYS A 16 9.50 12.54 -9.85
N PRO A 17 10.13 13.67 -9.52
CA PRO A 17 11.60 13.76 -9.36
C PRO A 17 12.19 12.69 -8.43
N ASP A 18 11.42 12.24 -7.43
CA ASP A 18 11.84 11.26 -6.42
C ASP A 18 10.94 10.00 -6.40
N ILE A 19 10.01 9.84 -7.35
CA ILE A 19 9.09 8.69 -7.42
C ILE A 19 9.28 7.96 -8.74
N PHE A 20 9.54 6.66 -8.64
CA PHE A 20 9.80 5.77 -9.77
C PHE A 20 8.84 4.58 -9.76
N LYS A 21 8.36 4.21 -10.95
CA LYS A 21 7.61 2.98 -11.19
C LYS A 21 8.50 2.01 -12.00
N PHE A 22 8.62 0.79 -11.50
CA PHE A 22 9.31 -0.30 -12.16
C PHE A 22 8.32 -1.40 -12.52
N SER A 23 8.42 -1.92 -13.74
CA SER A 23 7.69 -3.10 -14.19
C SER A 23 8.70 -4.24 -14.40
N VAL A 24 8.47 -5.37 -13.76
CA VAL A 24 9.36 -6.54 -13.83
C VAL A 24 8.60 -7.78 -14.25
N LYS A 25 9.28 -8.71 -14.92
CA LYS A 25 8.73 -10.01 -15.29
C LYS A 25 8.89 -10.98 -14.11
N ALA A 26 7.80 -11.23 -13.37
CA ALA A 26 7.81 -12.04 -12.15
C ALA A 26 6.53 -12.89 -11.99
N PRO A 27 6.18 -13.77 -12.94
CA PRO A 27 4.96 -14.58 -12.88
C PRO A 27 4.90 -15.44 -11.61
N GLU A 28 6.03 -15.94 -11.11
CA GLU A 28 6.11 -16.78 -9.92
C GLU A 28 5.70 -16.05 -8.63
N ILE A 29 5.89 -14.72 -8.59
CA ILE A 29 5.44 -13.87 -7.47
C ILE A 29 3.94 -13.61 -7.59
N ILE A 30 3.48 -13.29 -8.81
CA ILE A 30 2.09 -12.92 -9.10
C ILE A 30 1.12 -14.07 -8.80
N GLU A 31 1.52 -15.32 -9.08
CA GLU A 31 0.68 -16.51 -8.89
C GLU A 31 0.07 -16.57 -7.47
N GLY A 32 0.85 -16.20 -6.44
CA GLY A 32 0.41 -16.23 -5.04
C GLY A 32 0.08 -14.87 -4.44
N ALA A 33 0.24 -13.78 -5.19
CA ALA A 33 0.07 -12.43 -4.67
C ALA A 33 -1.39 -12.00 -4.64
N LYS A 34 -1.71 -11.15 -3.64
CA LYS A 34 -3.03 -10.54 -3.42
C LYS A 34 -2.89 -9.05 -3.11
N PRO A 35 -3.95 -8.24 -3.29
CA PRO A 35 -3.93 -6.84 -2.89
C PRO A 35 -3.51 -6.66 -1.43
N GLY A 36 -2.50 -5.82 -1.20
CA GLY A 36 -1.91 -5.59 0.12
C GLY A 36 -0.59 -6.33 0.36
N ASN A 37 -0.20 -7.31 -0.47
CA ASN A 37 1.12 -7.91 -0.36
C ASN A 37 2.25 -6.92 -0.73
N PHE A 38 3.44 -7.22 -0.27
CA PHE A 38 4.67 -6.50 -0.59
C PHE A 38 5.78 -7.46 -1.05
N ILE A 39 6.88 -6.91 -1.51
CA ILE A 39 8.09 -7.60 -1.93
C ILE A 39 9.30 -7.03 -1.21
N GLU A 40 10.33 -7.83 -1.03
CA GLU A 40 11.64 -7.43 -0.54
C GLU A 40 12.65 -7.41 -1.68
N ILE A 41 13.22 -6.23 -1.97
CA ILE A 41 14.14 -6.02 -3.09
C ILE A 41 15.58 -5.94 -2.55
N ARG A 42 16.48 -6.76 -3.09
CA ARG A 42 17.92 -6.61 -2.89
C ARG A 42 18.44 -5.49 -3.78
N ILE A 43 19.08 -4.53 -3.17
CA ILE A 43 19.51 -3.30 -3.86
C ILE A 43 20.82 -3.49 -4.62
N THR A 44 21.75 -4.23 -4.04
CA THR A 44 23.10 -4.43 -4.55
C THR A 44 23.68 -5.75 -4.06
N ASP A 45 24.66 -6.29 -4.78
CA ASP A 45 25.45 -7.45 -4.34
C ASP A 45 26.62 -7.07 -3.43
N GLN A 46 26.85 -5.76 -3.26
CA GLN A 46 27.85 -5.24 -2.32
C GLN A 46 27.34 -5.35 -0.88
N VAL A 47 28.25 -5.16 0.09
CA VAL A 47 27.96 -5.20 1.52
C VAL A 47 26.99 -4.08 1.93
N GLU A 48 27.05 -2.91 1.30
CA GLU A 48 26.19 -1.77 1.62
C GLU A 48 25.40 -1.26 0.40
N PRO A 49 24.08 -1.10 0.56
CA PRO A 49 23.22 -1.38 1.73
C PRO A 49 22.91 -2.87 1.85
N PHE A 50 23.17 -3.46 3.02
CA PHE A 50 23.02 -4.89 3.29
C PHE A 50 21.55 -5.35 3.25
N LEU A 51 20.66 -4.59 3.91
CA LEU A 51 19.26 -4.98 4.02
C LEU A 51 18.51 -4.80 2.69
N ARG A 52 17.57 -5.70 2.42
CA ARG A 52 16.57 -5.53 1.38
C ARG A 52 15.65 -4.33 1.67
N ARG A 53 14.85 -3.94 0.72
CA ARG A 53 13.83 -2.88 0.88
C ARG A 53 12.44 -3.46 0.65
N PRO A 54 11.56 -3.33 1.67
CA PRO A 54 10.16 -3.67 1.52
C PRO A 54 9.49 -2.63 0.63
N ILE A 55 8.85 -3.09 -0.42
CA ILE A 55 8.10 -2.24 -1.34
C ILE A 55 6.76 -2.93 -1.61
N SER A 56 5.67 -2.19 -1.44
CA SER A 56 4.33 -2.68 -1.73
C SER A 56 4.17 -3.00 -3.21
N ILE A 57 3.42 -4.04 -3.51
CA ILE A 57 2.98 -4.33 -4.87
C ILE A 57 1.95 -3.25 -5.27
N TYR A 58 2.20 -2.58 -6.39
CA TYR A 58 1.32 -1.57 -6.96
C TYR A 58 0.29 -2.20 -7.88
N ASN A 59 0.75 -3.01 -8.84
CA ASN A 59 -0.10 -3.62 -9.86
C ASN A 59 0.42 -4.99 -10.26
N MET A 60 -0.49 -5.87 -10.66
CA MET A 60 -0.20 -7.21 -11.13
C MET A 60 -1.01 -7.52 -12.39
N ASP A 61 -0.32 -7.93 -13.45
CA ASP A 61 -0.97 -8.47 -14.65
C ASP A 61 -0.68 -9.98 -14.75
N LYS A 62 -1.70 -10.77 -14.42
CA LYS A 62 -1.61 -12.24 -14.47
C LYS A 62 -1.46 -12.79 -15.87
N ASN A 63 -1.96 -12.10 -16.89
CA ASN A 63 -1.90 -12.55 -18.28
C ASN A 63 -0.49 -12.41 -18.84
N THR A 64 0.15 -11.29 -18.54
CA THR A 64 1.52 -11.02 -19.02
C THR A 64 2.60 -11.44 -18.01
N GLY A 65 2.26 -11.75 -16.77
CA GLY A 65 3.22 -12.06 -15.71
C GLY A 65 4.06 -10.84 -15.30
N VAL A 66 3.53 -9.63 -15.49
CA VAL A 66 4.19 -8.37 -15.13
C VAL A 66 3.75 -7.92 -13.75
N LEU A 67 4.73 -7.70 -12.88
CA LEU A 67 4.55 -7.12 -11.55
C LEU A 67 5.09 -5.68 -11.58
N GLU A 68 4.31 -4.74 -11.07
CA GLU A 68 4.72 -3.35 -10.95
C GLU A 68 4.78 -2.92 -9.48
N PHE A 69 5.79 -2.14 -9.18
CA PHE A 69 5.95 -1.50 -7.89
C PHE A 69 6.42 -0.05 -8.04
N ILE A 70 6.00 0.78 -7.10
CA ILE A 70 6.36 2.20 -7.08
C ILE A 70 7.10 2.48 -5.77
N PHE A 71 8.17 3.26 -5.85
CA PHE A 71 8.95 3.64 -4.68
C PHE A 71 9.37 5.10 -4.73
N GLN A 72 9.52 5.68 -3.54
CA GLN A 72 10.07 7.01 -3.35
C GLN A 72 11.55 6.92 -2.97
N VAL A 73 12.36 7.78 -3.53
CA VAL A 73 13.79 7.92 -3.17
C VAL A 73 13.90 8.62 -1.81
N LYS A 74 14.13 7.84 -0.75
CA LYS A 74 14.27 8.35 0.63
C LYS A 74 15.68 8.22 1.20
N GLY A 75 16.52 7.36 0.63
CA GLY A 75 17.85 7.10 1.16
C GLY A 75 18.76 6.35 0.20
N LYS A 76 19.94 5.94 0.68
CA LYS A 76 20.99 5.30 -0.13
C LYS A 76 20.46 4.12 -0.96
N GLY A 77 19.67 3.24 -0.36
CA GLY A 77 19.15 2.05 -1.05
C GLY A 77 18.23 2.39 -2.22
N THR A 78 17.18 3.18 -1.99
CA THR A 78 16.24 3.57 -3.05
C THR A 78 16.92 4.45 -4.11
N LYS A 79 17.93 5.26 -3.72
CA LYS A 79 18.76 6.01 -4.69
C LYS A 79 19.61 5.08 -5.57
N LEU A 80 20.15 3.98 -5.03
CA LEU A 80 20.86 2.99 -5.83
C LEU A 80 19.91 2.21 -6.75
N LEU A 81 18.69 1.91 -6.28
CA LEU A 81 17.69 1.24 -7.09
C LEU A 81 17.34 2.01 -8.36
N THR A 82 17.34 3.36 -8.30
CA THR A 82 17.09 4.19 -9.51
C THR A 82 18.16 4.07 -10.59
N ARG A 83 19.32 3.45 -10.30
CA ARG A 83 20.38 3.24 -11.29
C ARG A 83 20.20 1.98 -12.12
N LYS A 84 19.24 1.14 -11.76
CA LYS A 84 18.87 -0.04 -12.56
C LYS A 84 18.28 0.40 -13.88
N GLU A 85 18.64 -0.31 -14.95
CA GLU A 85 18.19 -0.03 -16.31
C GLU A 85 17.35 -1.20 -16.86
N VAL A 86 16.54 -0.93 -17.89
CA VAL A 86 15.75 -1.96 -18.56
C VAL A 86 16.69 -3.06 -19.06
N GLY A 87 16.34 -4.31 -18.79
CA GLY A 87 17.18 -5.51 -19.04
C GLY A 87 17.94 -5.99 -17.80
N ASP A 88 18.13 -5.14 -16.77
CA ASP A 88 18.75 -5.57 -15.52
C ASP A 88 17.88 -6.61 -14.79
N LYS A 89 18.55 -7.47 -14.02
CA LYS A 89 17.88 -8.39 -13.09
C LYS A 89 17.72 -7.73 -11.71
N ILE A 90 16.51 -7.84 -11.19
CA ILE A 90 16.15 -7.38 -9.84
C ILE A 90 15.94 -8.62 -8.97
N ASP A 91 16.71 -8.77 -7.90
CA ASP A 91 16.54 -9.86 -6.92
C ASP A 91 15.39 -9.49 -5.98
N ILE A 92 14.29 -10.23 -6.09
CA ILE A 92 13.02 -10.00 -5.38
C ILE A 92 12.67 -11.25 -4.57
N ILE A 93 12.23 -11.05 -3.33
CA ILE A 93 11.56 -12.08 -2.54
C ILE A 93 10.10 -11.66 -2.37
N GLY A 94 9.17 -12.56 -2.65
CA GLY A 94 7.73 -12.31 -2.49
C GLY A 94 6.85 -13.47 -2.96
N PRO A 95 5.52 -13.31 -2.92
CA PRO A 95 4.82 -12.23 -2.21
C PRO A 95 4.97 -12.41 -0.70
N LEU A 96 5.01 -11.30 0.05
CA LEU A 96 5.20 -11.28 1.50
C LEU A 96 3.99 -10.65 2.21
N GLY A 97 3.84 -11.01 3.49
CA GLY A 97 2.70 -10.62 4.31
C GLY A 97 1.48 -11.53 4.10
N SER A 98 0.94 -12.11 5.19
CA SER A 98 -0.30 -12.89 5.11
C SER A 98 -1.56 -12.03 5.25
N GLY A 99 -1.43 -10.86 5.85
CA GLY A 99 -2.48 -9.84 5.93
C GLY A 99 -2.66 -9.14 4.58
N THR A 100 -3.79 -9.40 3.93
CA THR A 100 -4.18 -8.83 2.65
C THR A 100 -5.57 -8.23 2.74
N PHE A 101 -5.92 -7.30 1.86
CA PHE A 101 -7.24 -6.70 1.85
C PHE A 101 -8.33 -7.75 1.56
N LYS A 102 -9.35 -7.79 2.40
CA LYS A 102 -10.51 -8.70 2.30
C LYS A 102 -11.76 -7.87 2.02
N TYR A 103 -12.08 -7.69 0.76
CA TYR A 103 -13.19 -6.85 0.30
C TYR A 103 -14.39 -7.66 -0.23
N ASP A 104 -14.24 -8.95 -0.42
CA ASP A 104 -15.21 -9.81 -1.13
C ASP A 104 -16.65 -9.70 -0.59
N LYS A 105 -16.81 -9.52 0.73
CA LYS A 105 -18.11 -9.48 1.42
C LYS A 105 -18.86 -8.15 1.25
N PHE A 106 -18.21 -7.12 0.72
CA PHE A 106 -18.74 -5.76 0.63
C PHE A 106 -19.00 -5.40 -0.83
N ASN A 107 -20.06 -4.65 -1.09
CA ASN A 107 -20.42 -4.19 -2.43
C ASN A 107 -20.11 -2.70 -2.64
N ASN A 108 -20.22 -1.91 -1.58
CA ASN A 108 -19.95 -0.47 -1.61
C ASN A 108 -18.82 -0.14 -0.64
N ILE A 109 -17.63 0.11 -1.16
CA ILE A 109 -16.42 0.27 -0.37
C ILE A 109 -15.82 1.68 -0.51
N ALA A 110 -15.17 2.13 0.57
CA ALA A 110 -14.31 3.31 0.54
C ALA A 110 -12.83 2.88 0.59
N ILE A 111 -12.04 3.45 -0.30
CA ILE A 111 -10.58 3.33 -0.31
C ILE A 111 -10.01 4.71 -0.02
N ILE A 112 -9.22 4.86 1.05
CA ILE A 112 -8.61 6.14 1.41
C ILE A 112 -7.10 6.03 1.47
N GLY A 113 -6.42 6.88 0.71
CA GLY A 113 -4.97 6.90 0.59
C GLY A 113 -4.36 8.27 0.82
N GLY A 114 -3.18 8.31 1.45
CA GLY A 114 -2.42 9.54 1.68
C GLY A 114 -0.98 9.48 1.19
N GLY A 115 -0.57 10.45 0.38
CA GLY A 115 0.79 10.53 -0.16
C GLY A 115 1.21 9.25 -0.89
N ILE A 116 2.36 8.66 -0.54
CA ILE A 116 2.83 7.41 -1.15
C ILE A 116 2.03 6.17 -0.75
N GLY A 117 1.22 6.24 0.32
CA GLY A 117 0.33 5.17 0.73
C GLY A 117 -0.79 4.86 -0.29
N VAL A 118 -0.95 5.67 -1.33
CA VAL A 118 -1.87 5.37 -2.44
C VAL A 118 -1.40 4.18 -3.27
N PHE A 119 -0.08 3.88 -3.33
CA PHE A 119 0.46 2.86 -4.21
C PHE A 119 -0.11 1.45 -3.96
N PRO A 120 -0.11 0.90 -2.72
CA PRO A 120 -0.67 -0.43 -2.45
C PRO A 120 -2.19 -0.52 -2.59
N LEU A 121 -2.89 0.62 -2.65
CA LEU A 121 -4.34 0.66 -2.77
C LEU A 121 -4.84 0.51 -4.22
N TYR A 122 -3.97 0.73 -5.21
CA TYR A 122 -4.35 0.64 -6.61
C TYR A 122 -4.78 -0.78 -7.01
N GLU A 123 -3.99 -1.79 -6.66
CA GLU A 123 -4.34 -3.18 -6.97
C GLU A 123 -5.66 -3.61 -6.29
N LEU A 124 -5.91 -3.12 -5.05
CA LEU A 124 -7.20 -3.33 -4.39
C LEU A 124 -8.35 -2.68 -5.18
N ALA A 125 -8.21 -1.42 -5.55
CA ALA A 125 -9.24 -0.68 -6.30
C ALA A 125 -9.55 -1.36 -7.63
N LYS A 126 -8.51 -1.76 -8.38
CA LYS A 126 -8.61 -2.47 -9.65
C LYS A 126 -9.35 -3.81 -9.49
N CYS A 127 -8.93 -4.64 -8.53
CA CYS A 127 -9.57 -5.93 -8.28
C CYS A 127 -11.03 -5.75 -7.86
N ALA A 128 -11.33 -4.87 -6.91
CA ALA A 128 -12.68 -4.62 -6.45
C ALA A 128 -13.60 -4.10 -7.58
N LYS A 129 -13.08 -3.19 -8.43
CA LYS A 129 -13.83 -2.69 -9.60
C LYS A 129 -14.13 -3.79 -10.60
N ASN A 130 -13.15 -4.65 -10.88
CA ASN A 130 -13.32 -5.79 -11.79
C ASN A 130 -14.34 -6.83 -11.25
N ASP A 131 -14.42 -6.96 -9.92
CA ASP A 131 -15.40 -7.80 -9.24
C ASP A 131 -16.79 -7.13 -9.11
N GLY A 132 -17.01 -6.00 -9.79
CA GLY A 132 -18.28 -5.28 -9.84
C GLY A 132 -18.63 -4.50 -8.57
N LYS A 133 -17.66 -4.21 -7.70
CA LYS A 133 -17.88 -3.42 -6.49
C LYS A 133 -18.01 -1.92 -6.83
N ASN A 134 -18.79 -1.20 -6.03
CA ASN A 134 -18.82 0.26 -6.06
C ASN A 134 -17.65 0.81 -5.25
N VAL A 135 -16.63 1.33 -5.95
CA VAL A 135 -15.36 1.77 -5.36
C VAL A 135 -15.37 3.30 -5.23
N ASN A 136 -15.47 3.81 -4.00
CA ASN A 136 -15.33 5.23 -3.69
C ASN A 136 -13.92 5.50 -3.19
N THR A 137 -13.13 6.21 -3.96
CA THR A 137 -11.72 6.46 -3.65
C THR A 137 -11.50 7.90 -3.17
N TYR A 138 -10.77 8.06 -2.08
CA TYR A 138 -10.41 9.33 -1.45
C TYR A 138 -8.89 9.43 -1.37
N LEU A 139 -8.29 10.34 -2.15
CA LEU A 139 -6.85 10.54 -2.18
C LEU A 139 -6.48 11.89 -1.57
N GLY A 140 -5.56 11.89 -0.61
CA GLY A 140 -5.03 13.09 0.02
C GLY A 140 -3.55 13.29 -0.26
N PHE A 141 -3.19 14.49 -0.68
CA PHE A 141 -1.81 14.89 -0.93
C PHE A 141 -1.49 16.22 -0.26
N ARG A 142 -0.21 16.48 0.02
CA ARG A 142 0.22 17.73 0.64
C ARG A 142 -0.02 18.94 -0.27
N SER A 143 0.29 18.81 -1.56
CA SER A 143 0.09 19.84 -2.58
C SER A 143 0.00 19.20 -3.97
N LYS A 144 -0.33 20.01 -4.99
CA LYS A 144 -0.38 19.60 -6.40
C LYS A 144 0.89 18.86 -6.87
N ASP A 145 2.06 19.28 -6.39
CA ASP A 145 3.33 18.69 -6.80
C ASP A 145 3.48 17.22 -6.38
N PHE A 146 2.79 16.81 -5.32
CA PHE A 146 2.79 15.45 -4.80
C PHE A 146 1.67 14.57 -5.37
N VAL A 147 0.76 15.13 -6.17
CA VAL A 147 -0.32 14.34 -6.78
C VAL A 147 0.25 13.36 -7.79
N VAL A 148 -0.05 12.08 -7.60
CA VAL A 148 0.34 10.97 -8.48
C VAL A 148 -0.83 10.04 -8.71
N LEU A 149 -0.85 9.31 -9.83
CA LEU A 149 -1.81 8.26 -10.15
C LEU A 149 -3.28 8.70 -10.18
N GLU A 150 -3.57 9.99 -10.39
CA GLU A 150 -4.95 10.48 -10.46
C GLU A 150 -5.73 9.76 -11.56
N LYS A 151 -5.19 9.71 -12.78
CA LYS A 151 -5.85 9.08 -13.93
C LYS A 151 -6.03 7.57 -13.72
N GLU A 152 -5.01 6.91 -13.18
CA GLU A 152 -5.07 5.48 -12.90
C GLU A 152 -6.18 5.15 -11.89
N PHE A 153 -6.36 5.99 -10.86
CA PHE A 153 -7.44 5.82 -9.90
C PHE A 153 -8.81 6.23 -10.47
N GLU A 154 -8.89 7.19 -11.39
CA GLU A 154 -10.12 7.48 -12.12
C GLU A 154 -10.64 6.26 -12.87
N ASP A 155 -9.75 5.52 -13.53
CA ASP A 155 -10.10 4.33 -14.32
C ASP A 155 -10.62 3.16 -13.46
N VAL A 156 -10.15 3.01 -12.21
CA VAL A 156 -10.48 1.89 -11.33
C VAL A 156 -11.47 2.24 -10.21
N SER A 157 -11.94 3.49 -10.14
CA SER A 157 -12.92 3.95 -9.15
C SER A 157 -14.30 4.15 -9.78
N SER A 158 -15.34 4.05 -8.99
CA SER A 158 -16.67 4.52 -9.35
C SER A 158 -16.80 6.02 -9.10
N ASN A 159 -16.17 6.49 -8.03
CA ASN A 159 -16.07 7.90 -7.67
C ASN A 159 -14.65 8.15 -7.13
N LEU A 160 -13.98 9.16 -7.66
CA LEU A 160 -12.68 9.62 -7.16
C LEU A 160 -12.82 11.02 -6.55
N THR A 161 -12.40 11.14 -5.30
CA THR A 161 -12.27 12.42 -4.58
C THR A 161 -10.80 12.65 -4.28
N LEU A 162 -10.26 13.80 -4.71
CA LEU A 162 -8.87 14.18 -4.51
C LEU A 162 -8.79 15.50 -3.75
N THR A 163 -7.95 15.51 -2.70
CA THR A 163 -7.71 16.69 -1.86
C THR A 163 -6.23 17.06 -1.84
N THR A 164 -5.95 18.34 -1.63
CA THR A 164 -4.63 18.83 -1.26
C THR A 164 -4.73 19.68 0.01
N ASP A 165 -3.79 19.45 0.95
CA ASP A 165 -3.82 20.12 2.26
C ASP A 165 -3.79 21.64 2.11
N ASP A 166 -2.96 22.13 1.19
CA ASP A 166 -2.78 23.57 0.90
C ASP A 166 -3.83 24.17 -0.05
N GLY A 167 -4.66 23.34 -0.70
CA GLY A 167 -5.66 23.78 -1.66
C GLY A 167 -5.10 24.13 -3.03
N SER A 168 -3.86 23.73 -3.34
CA SER A 168 -3.21 24.02 -4.64
C SER A 168 -3.81 23.22 -5.81
N TYR A 169 -4.61 22.17 -5.53
CA TYR A 169 -5.26 21.35 -6.55
C TYR A 169 -6.53 20.67 -6.02
N LYS A 170 -7.58 20.60 -6.87
CA LYS A 170 -8.90 20.02 -6.54
C LYS A 170 -9.48 20.61 -5.24
N ILE A 171 -9.79 19.77 -4.25
CA ILE A 171 -10.46 20.18 -3.02
C ILE A 171 -9.42 20.49 -1.94
N LYS A 172 -9.55 21.63 -1.27
CA LYS A 172 -8.69 21.97 -0.12
C LYS A 172 -9.08 21.18 1.11
N GLY A 173 -8.11 20.58 1.78
CA GLY A 173 -8.29 19.91 3.06
C GLY A 173 -7.90 18.44 3.03
N PHE A 174 -8.34 17.70 4.04
CA PHE A 174 -7.96 16.30 4.24
C PHE A 174 -9.02 15.35 3.66
N ALA A 175 -8.58 14.31 3.00
CA ALA A 175 -9.45 13.29 2.39
C ALA A 175 -10.39 12.63 3.41
N ILE A 176 -9.98 12.51 4.67
CA ILE A 176 -10.79 11.95 5.76
C ILE A 176 -12.07 12.74 6.01
N ASN A 177 -12.05 14.07 5.89
CA ASN A 177 -13.23 14.89 6.13
C ASN A 177 -14.33 14.62 5.09
N LEU A 178 -13.92 14.42 3.82
CA LEU A 178 -14.85 14.10 2.74
C LEU A 178 -15.36 12.66 2.83
N LEU A 179 -14.52 11.73 3.30
CA LEU A 179 -14.99 10.39 3.62
C LEU A 179 -16.05 10.44 4.73
N GLU A 180 -15.81 11.18 5.81
CA GLU A 180 -16.76 11.32 6.92
C GLU A 180 -18.12 11.90 6.48
N GLU A 181 -18.09 12.94 5.64
CA GLU A 181 -19.31 13.50 5.04
C GLU A 181 -20.07 12.45 4.19
N ASP A 182 -19.33 11.67 3.40
CA ASP A 182 -19.93 10.67 2.51
C ASP A 182 -20.46 9.43 3.27
N LEU A 183 -19.92 9.10 4.43
CA LEU A 183 -20.46 8.04 5.30
C LEU A 183 -21.91 8.31 5.73
N SER A 184 -22.30 9.58 5.82
CA SER A 184 -23.68 9.97 6.15
C SER A 184 -24.63 9.96 4.94
N LYS A 185 -24.10 9.96 3.71
CA LYS A 185 -24.85 10.11 2.47
C LYS A 185 -24.84 8.84 1.60
N LYS A 186 -23.78 8.05 1.71
CA LYS A 186 -23.55 6.84 0.93
C LYS A 186 -23.52 5.63 1.85
N ASN A 187 -24.12 4.54 1.43
CA ASN A 187 -24.10 3.28 2.21
C ASN A 187 -22.73 2.59 2.05
N ILE A 188 -21.67 3.17 2.64
CA ILE A 188 -20.32 2.57 2.63
C ILE A 188 -20.27 1.46 3.66
N GLU A 189 -19.94 0.26 3.21
CA GLU A 189 -19.97 -0.98 4.01
C GLU A 189 -18.60 -1.30 4.64
N ALA A 190 -17.51 -0.81 4.06
CA ALA A 190 -16.16 -1.01 4.59
C ALA A 190 -15.19 0.08 4.13
N ILE A 191 -14.15 0.32 4.94
CA ILE A 191 -13.07 1.27 4.68
C ILE A 191 -11.74 0.53 4.56
N PHE A 192 -10.96 0.85 3.54
CA PHE A 192 -9.61 0.33 3.30
C PHE A 192 -8.63 1.49 3.23
N ALA A 193 -7.60 1.49 4.06
CA ALA A 193 -6.73 2.66 4.19
C ALA A 193 -5.24 2.31 4.14
N CYS A 194 -4.45 3.21 3.53
CA CYS A 194 -2.99 3.22 3.60
C CYS A 194 -2.47 4.66 3.50
N GLY A 195 -1.49 5.02 4.32
CA GLY A 195 -0.92 6.37 4.30
C GLY A 195 -0.21 6.75 5.60
N PRO A 196 0.04 8.04 5.80
CA PRO A 196 0.72 8.53 6.99
C PRO A 196 0.00 8.15 8.29
N LEU A 197 0.77 7.83 9.33
CA LEU A 197 0.22 7.40 10.63
C LEU A 197 -0.86 8.35 11.20
N PRO A 198 -0.75 9.69 11.14
CA PRO A 198 -1.82 10.57 11.61
C PRO A 198 -3.14 10.37 10.84
N MET A 199 -3.07 10.13 9.52
CA MET A 199 -4.25 9.83 8.72
C MET A 199 -4.86 8.48 9.13
N LEU A 200 -4.04 7.45 9.28
CA LEU A 200 -4.51 6.11 9.68
C LEU A 200 -5.17 6.13 11.06
N LYS A 201 -4.63 6.89 12.02
CA LYS A 201 -5.27 7.13 13.33
C LYS A 201 -6.64 7.78 13.21
N ALA A 202 -6.77 8.79 12.36
CA ALA A 202 -8.05 9.47 12.13
C ALA A 202 -9.07 8.52 11.48
N VAL A 203 -8.63 7.73 10.48
CA VAL A 203 -9.47 6.70 9.83
C VAL A 203 -9.89 5.62 10.82
N GLN A 204 -8.97 5.12 11.64
CA GLN A 204 -9.26 4.13 12.68
C GLN A 204 -10.31 4.65 13.66
N LYS A 205 -10.12 5.86 14.18
CA LYS A 205 -11.07 6.50 15.10
C LYS A 205 -12.45 6.62 14.48
N LEU A 206 -12.54 7.17 13.26
CA LEU A 206 -13.81 7.34 12.54
C LEU A 206 -14.52 6.01 12.32
N ALA A 207 -13.80 4.99 11.88
CA ALA A 207 -14.36 3.66 11.62
C ALA A 207 -14.90 2.98 12.89
N LEU A 208 -14.17 3.09 14.01
CA LEU A 208 -14.59 2.55 15.30
C LEU A 208 -15.80 3.30 15.86
N GLU A 209 -15.84 4.63 15.76
CA GLU A 209 -16.98 5.45 16.21
C GLU A 209 -18.27 5.20 15.42
N LYS A 210 -18.13 4.87 14.13
CA LYS A 210 -19.27 4.57 13.24
C LYS A 210 -19.59 3.06 13.12
N ASP A 211 -18.85 2.20 13.82
CA ASP A 211 -18.94 0.73 13.74
C ASP A 211 -18.85 0.20 12.30
N ILE A 212 -17.97 0.80 11.48
CA ILE A 212 -17.75 0.42 10.09
C ILE A 212 -16.52 -0.50 10.01
N PRO A 213 -16.61 -1.68 9.37
CA PRO A 213 -15.46 -2.54 9.08
C PRO A 213 -14.34 -1.75 8.40
N CYS A 214 -13.13 -1.79 8.98
CA CYS A 214 -12.00 -1.04 8.47
C CYS A 214 -10.73 -1.89 8.48
N GLN A 215 -9.97 -1.83 7.37
CA GLN A 215 -8.68 -2.48 7.25
C GLN A 215 -7.61 -1.43 6.93
N LEU A 216 -6.50 -1.49 7.70
CA LEU A 216 -5.38 -0.57 7.61
C LEU A 216 -4.14 -1.30 7.10
N SER A 217 -3.51 -0.81 6.06
CA SER A 217 -2.18 -1.25 5.65
C SER A 217 -1.14 -0.43 6.40
N LEU A 218 -0.35 -1.09 7.25
CA LEU A 218 0.63 -0.48 8.13
C LEU A 218 2.05 -0.64 7.56
N GLU A 219 2.86 0.36 7.81
CA GLU A 219 4.29 0.37 7.49
C GLU A 219 5.11 0.35 8.77
N GLU A 220 6.13 -0.52 8.82
CA GLU A 220 7.12 -0.56 9.88
C GLU A 220 8.53 -0.74 9.31
N LYS A 221 9.52 -0.36 10.09
CA LYS A 221 10.92 -0.61 9.73
C LYS A 221 11.18 -2.11 9.69
N MET A 222 11.59 -2.61 8.53
CA MET A 222 11.91 -4.02 8.35
C MET A 222 13.41 -4.24 8.15
N ALA A 223 13.94 -5.25 8.83
CA ALA A 223 15.30 -5.74 8.57
C ALA A 223 15.25 -6.98 7.67
N CYS A 224 14.54 -8.04 8.06
CA CYS A 224 14.50 -9.29 7.29
C CYS A 224 13.30 -9.41 6.34
N GLY A 225 12.16 -8.80 6.63
CA GLY A 225 10.90 -8.97 5.89
C GLY A 225 10.29 -10.39 5.94
N LEU A 226 10.97 -11.34 6.58
CA LEU A 226 10.71 -12.79 6.58
C LEU A 226 10.36 -13.35 7.96
N TRP A 227 9.99 -12.49 8.89
CA TRP A 227 9.56 -12.88 10.24
C TRP A 227 10.63 -13.60 11.08
N VAL A 228 11.89 -13.29 10.91
CA VAL A 228 12.99 -13.84 11.70
C VAL A 228 13.48 -12.87 12.77
N CYS A 229 13.63 -11.59 12.41
CA CYS A 229 14.25 -10.58 13.30
C CYS A 229 13.26 -9.92 14.29
N LEU A 230 11.96 -10.08 14.10
CA LEU A 230 10.88 -9.50 14.92
C LEU A 230 10.86 -7.96 15.00
N GLY A 231 11.60 -7.25 14.14
CA GLY A 231 11.78 -5.80 14.22
C GLY A 231 10.56 -4.96 13.77
N CYS A 232 9.64 -5.53 12.98
CA CYS A 232 8.46 -4.82 12.45
C CYS A 232 7.21 -5.02 13.34
N ALA A 233 7.36 -4.81 14.65
CA ALA A 233 6.34 -5.07 15.65
C ALA A 233 5.27 -3.97 15.67
N VAL A 234 3.99 -4.37 15.72
CA VAL A 234 2.81 -3.50 15.91
C VAL A 234 2.06 -4.03 17.11
N LYS A 235 1.67 -3.14 18.04
CA LYS A 235 0.95 -3.50 19.24
C LYS A 235 -0.49 -3.93 18.92
N THR A 236 -0.98 -5.00 19.56
CA THR A 236 -2.37 -5.42 19.40
C THR A 236 -3.28 -4.61 20.32
N ALA A 237 -4.50 -4.28 19.85
CA ALA A 237 -5.45 -3.47 20.59
C ALA A 237 -5.99 -4.17 21.87
N LYS A 238 -5.89 -5.50 21.94
CA LYS A 238 -6.35 -6.31 23.08
C LYS A 238 -5.25 -6.67 24.06
N SER A 239 -4.06 -6.13 23.90
CA SER A 239 -2.92 -6.40 24.78
C SER A 239 -3.21 -5.95 26.21
N PRO A 240 -2.95 -6.80 27.22
CA PRO A 240 -2.90 -6.36 28.60
C PRO A 240 -1.86 -5.23 28.77
N LYS A 241 -2.15 -4.25 29.63
CA LYS A 241 -1.23 -3.11 29.84
C LYS A 241 0.15 -3.57 30.33
N ASP A 242 0.18 -4.60 31.18
CA ASP A 242 1.38 -5.10 31.83
C ASP A 242 2.12 -6.20 31.00
N ALA A 243 1.49 -6.71 29.92
CA ALA A 243 2.05 -7.74 29.05
C ALA A 243 1.62 -7.50 27.60
N PRO A 244 2.18 -6.48 26.91
CA PRO A 244 1.76 -6.12 25.56
C PRO A 244 2.10 -7.23 24.56
N GLU A 245 1.11 -7.59 23.74
CA GLU A 245 1.26 -8.51 22.63
C GLU A 245 1.55 -7.75 21.35
N TYR A 246 2.41 -8.31 20.52
CA TYR A 246 2.81 -7.70 19.26
C TYR A 246 2.58 -8.63 18.08
N TRP A 247 2.02 -8.06 17.02
CA TRP A 247 2.02 -8.67 15.69
C TRP A 247 3.17 -8.09 14.87
N HIS A 248 3.53 -8.77 13.78
CA HIS A 248 4.62 -8.34 12.92
C HIS A 248 4.10 -8.05 11.52
N VAL A 249 4.37 -6.84 11.03
CA VAL A 249 3.88 -6.38 9.72
C VAL A 249 4.31 -7.33 8.60
N CYS A 250 5.52 -7.86 8.63
CA CYS A 250 6.02 -8.77 7.60
C CYS A 250 5.39 -10.17 7.63
N LYS A 251 4.73 -10.58 8.73
CA LYS A 251 4.07 -11.88 8.86
C LYS A 251 2.56 -11.76 8.81
N GLY A 252 1.95 -11.22 9.88
CA GLY A 252 0.50 -11.11 10.03
C GLY A 252 -0.13 -9.96 9.26
N GLY A 253 0.68 -8.94 8.87
CA GLY A 253 0.31 -7.82 8.04
C GLY A 253 0.72 -7.99 6.57
N PRO A 254 0.86 -6.86 5.84
CA PRO A 254 0.78 -5.48 6.34
C PRO A 254 -0.65 -5.00 6.62
N VAL A 255 -1.67 -5.70 6.16
CA VAL A 255 -3.07 -5.31 6.33
C VAL A 255 -3.64 -5.94 7.60
N PHE A 256 -4.19 -5.11 8.47
CA PHE A 256 -4.82 -5.49 9.73
C PHE A 256 -6.22 -4.89 9.83
N ASN A 257 -7.14 -5.56 10.58
CA ASN A 257 -8.38 -4.89 10.94
C ASN A 257 -8.08 -3.75 11.92
N ALA A 258 -8.71 -2.61 11.75
CA ALA A 258 -8.50 -1.42 12.56
C ALA A 258 -8.76 -1.66 14.07
N LYS A 259 -9.71 -2.54 14.41
CA LYS A 259 -10.05 -2.91 15.81
C LYS A 259 -9.03 -3.82 16.49
N ASP A 260 -8.10 -4.40 15.73
CA ASP A 260 -7.17 -5.42 16.25
C ASP A 260 -5.77 -4.86 16.54
N VAL A 261 -5.48 -3.63 16.13
CA VAL A 261 -4.17 -2.95 16.30
C VAL A 261 -4.30 -1.62 17.04
N GLU A 262 -3.28 -1.28 17.82
CA GLU A 262 -3.11 0.03 18.46
C GLU A 262 -2.04 0.80 17.68
N ILE A 263 -2.42 1.91 17.02
CA ILE A 263 -1.54 2.73 16.19
C ILE A 263 -1.47 4.18 16.65
#